data_1a70fa8063b23859039a92d9a424d514
#
_entry.id   1a70fa8063b23859039a92d9a424d514
#
_cell.length_a   1.000
_cell.length_b   1.000
_cell.length_c   1.000
_cell.angle_alpha   90.00
_cell.angle_beta   90.00
_cell.angle_gamma   90.00
#
_symmetry.space_group_name_H-M   'P 1'
#
loop_
_entity.id
_entity.type
_entity.pdbx_description
1 polymer ?
#
loop_
_entity_poly.entity_id
_entity_poly.type
_entity_poly.pdbx_seq_one_letter_code
_entity_poly.pdbx_strand_id
1 'polypeptide(L)'
;ILKSVKNNSFRKILLVFGAGGGRDKGKRKAMARIAEKFADRCIITTDNPRNENPIDIIKDISNHFNKKPIEIIDRKEAICKAIEIASKEDLVLIAGKGNEEFQEIGSQKKYFSDREVIEKFLKERKSKN
;
A
#
# COMPACT_ATOMS: atom_id res chain seq x y z
N ILE A 1 -7.54 10.89 7.07
CA ILE A 1 -7.80 10.78 5.62
C ILE A 1 -8.79 9.67 5.30
N LEU A 2 -8.56 8.46 5.78
CA LEU A 2 -9.48 7.35 5.52
C LEU A 2 -10.88 7.61 6.06
N LYS A 3 -10.98 8.24 7.22
CA LYS A 3 -12.28 8.56 7.83
C LYS A 3 -13.08 9.52 6.96
N SER A 4 -12.43 10.55 6.40
CA SER A 4 -13.09 11.49 5.51
C SER A 4 -13.49 10.83 4.19
N VAL A 5 -12.65 9.97 3.65
CA VAL A 5 -12.92 9.25 2.42
C VAL A 5 -14.10 8.29 2.59
N LYS A 6 -14.19 7.61 3.73
CA LYS A 6 -15.27 6.66 3.99
C LYS A 6 -16.65 7.31 3.98
N ASN A 7 -16.73 8.61 4.24
CA ASN A 7 -17.98 9.36 4.22
C ASN A 7 -18.42 9.77 2.81
N ASN A 8 -17.62 9.48 1.78
CA ASN A 8 -17.97 9.75 0.40
C ASN A 8 -18.71 8.55 -0.22
N SER A 9 -19.18 8.72 -1.46
CA SER A 9 -20.04 7.75 -2.14
C SER A 9 -19.31 6.58 -2.78
N PHE A 10 -18.12 6.24 -2.28
CA PHE A 10 -17.39 5.07 -2.78
C PHE A 10 -17.97 3.79 -2.19
N ARG A 11 -18.06 2.76 -3.02
CA ARG A 11 -18.61 1.48 -2.61
C ARG A 11 -17.66 0.75 -1.65
N LYS A 12 -16.37 0.66 -2.00
CA LYS A 12 -15.34 0.05 -1.17
C LYS A 12 -14.06 0.84 -1.24
N ILE A 13 -13.25 0.72 -0.20
CA ILE A 13 -11.92 1.33 -0.15
C ILE A 13 -10.89 0.21 -0.07
N LEU A 14 -9.99 0.19 -1.05
CA LEU A 14 -8.82 -0.68 -1.06
C LEU A 14 -7.61 0.17 -0.70
N LEU A 15 -6.89 -0.20 0.34
CA LEU A 15 -5.73 0.55 0.82
C LEU A 15 -4.45 -0.25 0.60
N VAL A 16 -3.49 0.36 -0.08
CA VAL A 16 -2.14 -0.20 -0.27
C VAL A 16 -1.18 0.62 0.57
N PHE A 17 -0.47 -0.02 1.49
CA PHE A 17 0.48 0.70 2.33
C PHE A 17 1.57 -0.21 2.87
N GLY A 18 2.61 0.42 3.40
CA GLY A 18 3.69 -0.24 4.12
C GLY A 18 4.22 0.69 5.19
N ALA A 19 5.25 0.27 5.89
CA ALA A 19 5.90 1.08 6.92
C ALA A 19 7.39 1.18 6.64
N GLY A 20 8.00 2.27 7.11
CA GLY A 20 9.44 2.45 7.01
C GLY A 20 10.19 1.56 7.98
N GLY A 21 11.36 1.10 7.55
CA GLY A 21 12.28 0.37 8.42
C GLY A 21 13.10 1.31 9.27
N GLY A 22 13.66 0.80 10.38
CA GLY A 22 14.50 1.57 11.27
C GLY A 22 13.77 2.68 12.02
N ARG A 23 12.43 2.63 12.07
CA ARG A 23 11.59 3.60 12.73
C ARG A 23 10.84 2.98 13.90
N ASP A 24 10.03 3.79 14.59
CA ASP A 24 9.23 3.33 15.71
C ASP A 24 8.25 2.21 15.29
N LYS A 25 8.53 1.01 15.77
CA LYS A 25 7.72 -0.17 15.45
C LYS A 25 6.33 -0.13 16.08
N GLY A 26 6.14 0.66 17.13
CA GLY A 26 4.83 0.83 17.76
C GLY A 26 3.80 1.45 16.84
N LYS A 27 4.24 2.27 15.90
CA LYS A 27 3.34 2.88 14.91
C LYS A 27 2.71 1.86 13.97
N ARG A 28 3.37 0.71 13.77
CA ARG A 28 2.86 -0.34 12.87
C ARG A 28 1.54 -0.90 13.36
N LYS A 29 1.41 -1.09 14.67
CA LYS A 29 0.17 -1.55 15.29
C LYS A 29 -0.97 -0.56 15.08
N ALA A 30 -0.69 0.73 15.32
CA ALA A 30 -1.68 1.78 15.14
C ALA A 30 -2.13 1.88 13.68
N MET A 31 -1.18 1.81 12.75
CA MET A 31 -1.45 1.83 11.31
C MET A 31 -2.37 0.67 10.91
N ALA A 32 -2.05 -0.52 11.38
CA ALA A 32 -2.83 -1.72 11.06
C ALA A 32 -4.27 -1.60 11.56
N ARG A 33 -4.45 -1.13 12.78
CA ARG A 33 -5.78 -0.99 13.38
C ARG A 33 -6.64 0.06 12.70
N ILE A 34 -6.04 1.20 12.35
CA ILE A 34 -6.75 2.26 11.64
C ILE A 34 -7.11 1.77 10.24
N ALA A 35 -6.18 1.14 9.55
CA ALA A 35 -6.41 0.63 8.20
C ALA A 35 -7.55 -0.41 8.18
N GLU A 36 -7.53 -1.34 9.11
CA GLU A 36 -8.56 -2.38 9.19
C GLU A 36 -9.93 -1.80 9.47
N LYS A 37 -9.98 -0.74 10.28
CA LYS A 37 -11.25 -0.11 10.65
C LYS A 37 -11.91 0.63 9.49
N PHE A 38 -11.13 1.34 8.68
CA PHE A 38 -11.67 2.25 7.67
C PHE A 38 -11.57 1.76 6.24
N ALA A 39 -10.69 0.81 5.93
CA ALA A 39 -10.59 0.23 4.60
C ALA A 39 -11.31 -1.10 4.54
N ASP A 40 -11.93 -1.40 3.42
CA ASP A 40 -12.63 -2.68 3.22
C ASP A 40 -11.64 -3.81 2.95
N ARG A 41 -10.56 -3.50 2.24
CA ARG A 41 -9.47 -4.44 1.98
C ARG A 41 -8.14 -3.71 2.06
N CYS A 42 -7.11 -4.42 2.52
CA CYS A 42 -5.77 -3.87 2.62
C CYS A 42 -4.75 -4.78 1.94
N ILE A 43 -3.80 -4.16 1.26
CA ILE A 43 -2.63 -4.83 0.72
C ILE A 43 -1.42 -4.22 1.41
N ILE A 44 -0.68 -5.04 2.15
CA ILE A 44 0.52 -4.60 2.84
C ILE A 44 1.72 -4.88 1.95
N THR A 45 2.53 -3.86 1.72
CA THR A 45 3.66 -3.97 0.81
C THR A 45 4.88 -3.22 1.36
N THR A 46 5.93 -3.17 0.58
CA THR A 46 7.18 -2.51 0.95
C THR A 46 7.07 -1.00 0.74
N ASP A 47 7.46 -0.24 1.74
CA ASP A 47 7.68 1.20 1.62
C ASP A 47 9.19 1.45 1.54
N ASN A 48 9.81 1.95 2.59
CA ASN A 48 11.26 2.14 2.66
C ASN A 48 11.82 1.20 3.74
N PRO A 49 12.20 -0.05 3.38
CA PRO A 49 12.63 -1.01 4.40
C PRO A 49 13.96 -0.66 5.04
N ARG A 50 14.77 0.14 4.37
CA ARG A 50 16.10 0.53 4.81
C ARG A 50 16.92 -0.72 5.16
N ASN A 51 17.35 -0.89 6.41
CA ASN A 51 18.17 -2.02 6.83
C ASN A 51 17.35 -3.17 7.40
N GLU A 52 16.03 -3.07 7.42
CA GLU A 52 15.18 -4.17 7.85
C GLU A 52 14.77 -5.05 6.67
N ASN A 53 14.47 -6.30 6.94
CA ASN A 53 13.92 -7.19 5.93
C ASN A 53 12.49 -6.78 5.63
N PRO A 54 12.15 -6.50 4.36
CA PRO A 54 10.78 -6.11 4.00
C PRO A 54 9.72 -7.10 4.46
N ILE A 55 10.02 -8.39 4.43
CA ILE A 55 9.08 -9.44 4.87
C ILE A 55 8.75 -9.27 6.35
N ASP A 56 9.75 -8.97 7.17
CA ASP A 56 9.57 -8.80 8.61
C ASP A 56 8.67 -7.59 8.92
N ILE A 57 8.84 -6.51 8.17
CA ILE A 57 8.00 -5.31 8.33
C ILE A 57 6.55 -5.65 7.97
N ILE A 58 6.35 -6.32 6.84
CA ILE A 58 5.02 -6.71 6.38
C ILE A 58 4.34 -7.63 7.39
N LYS A 59 5.05 -8.62 7.90
CA LYS A 59 4.51 -9.55 8.90
C LYS A 59 4.17 -8.83 10.19
N ASP A 60 5.00 -7.89 10.63
CA ASP A 60 4.75 -7.12 11.83
C ASP A 60 3.43 -6.32 11.73
N ILE A 61 3.18 -5.72 10.56
CA ILE A 61 1.93 -5.00 10.32
C ILE A 61 0.75 -5.99 10.27
N SER A 62 0.88 -7.05 9.50
CA SER A 62 -0.19 -8.04 9.29
C SER A 62 -0.62 -8.74 10.57
N ASN A 63 0.32 -8.97 11.49
CA ASN A 63 0.02 -9.63 12.75
C ASN A 63 -0.93 -8.84 13.64
N HIS A 64 -1.10 -7.55 13.39
CA HIS A 64 -2.02 -6.69 14.14
C HIS A 64 -3.41 -6.60 13.52
N PHE A 65 -3.63 -7.27 12.38
CA PHE A 65 -4.95 -7.36 11.76
C PHE A 65 -5.73 -8.51 12.37
N ASN A 66 -7.02 -8.31 12.63
CA ASN A 66 -7.91 -9.39 13.05
C ASN A 66 -8.24 -10.29 11.87
N LYS A 67 -8.44 -9.71 10.70
CA LYS A 67 -8.70 -10.42 9.46
C LYS A 67 -7.50 -10.20 8.54
N LYS A 68 -6.82 -11.27 8.17
CA LYS A 68 -5.56 -11.16 7.42
C LYS A 68 -5.67 -10.33 6.15
N PRO A 69 -4.78 -9.34 5.97
CA PRO A 69 -4.71 -8.58 4.73
C PRO A 69 -3.94 -9.36 3.67
N ILE A 70 -3.96 -8.84 2.45
CA ILE A 70 -3.12 -9.37 1.37
C ILE A 70 -1.70 -8.85 1.59
N GLU A 71 -0.70 -9.72 1.43
CA GLU A 71 0.71 -9.37 1.58
C GLU A 71 1.41 -9.53 0.24
N ILE A 72 2.00 -8.47 -0.28
CA ILE A 72 2.76 -8.50 -1.53
C ILE A 72 4.03 -7.69 -1.34
N ILE A 73 5.18 -8.33 -1.41
CA ILE A 73 6.48 -7.70 -1.12
C ILE A 73 6.81 -6.62 -2.15
N ASP A 74 6.66 -6.92 -3.43
CA ASP A 74 6.95 -5.98 -4.51
C ASP A 74 5.85 -4.91 -4.58
N ARG A 75 6.24 -3.66 -4.34
CA ARG A 75 5.30 -2.53 -4.32
C ARG A 75 4.58 -2.34 -5.66
N LYS A 76 5.27 -2.55 -6.77
CA LYS A 76 4.66 -2.47 -8.10
C LYS A 76 3.56 -3.49 -8.26
N GLU A 77 3.83 -4.74 -7.87
CA GLU A 77 2.84 -5.81 -7.93
C GLU A 77 1.64 -5.52 -7.02
N ALA A 78 1.90 -4.95 -5.85
CA ALA A 78 0.85 -4.60 -4.90
C ALA A 78 -0.09 -3.55 -5.48
N ILE A 79 0.46 -2.51 -6.10
CA ILE A 79 -0.32 -1.46 -6.73
C ILE A 79 -1.15 -2.02 -7.88
N CYS A 80 -0.53 -2.80 -8.75
CA CYS A 80 -1.22 -3.41 -9.88
C CYS A 80 -2.33 -4.36 -9.43
N LYS A 81 -2.08 -5.13 -8.38
CA LYS A 81 -3.09 -6.04 -7.81
C LYS A 81 -4.30 -5.27 -7.29
N ALA A 82 -4.06 -4.17 -6.59
CA ALA A 82 -5.14 -3.34 -6.06
C ALA A 82 -6.04 -2.81 -7.17
N ILE A 83 -5.43 -2.29 -8.23
CA ILE A 83 -6.18 -1.77 -9.38
C ILE A 83 -6.95 -2.89 -10.07
N GLU A 84 -6.32 -4.06 -10.20
CA GLU A 84 -6.92 -5.23 -10.87
C GLU A 84 -8.17 -5.74 -10.15
N ILE A 85 -8.12 -5.83 -8.81
CA ILE A 85 -9.24 -6.36 -8.03
C ILE A 85 -10.32 -5.32 -7.70
N ALA A 86 -10.02 -4.04 -7.90
CA ALA A 86 -10.98 -2.97 -7.64
C ALA A 86 -12.08 -2.96 -8.70
N SER A 87 -13.32 -2.74 -8.27
CA SER A 87 -14.41 -2.48 -9.20
C SER A 87 -14.44 -0.99 -9.55
N LYS A 88 -15.26 -0.66 -10.55
CA LYS A 88 -15.36 0.68 -11.09
C LYS A 88 -15.73 1.74 -10.04
N GLU A 89 -16.51 1.35 -9.04
CA GLU A 89 -16.99 2.25 -8.00
C GLU A 89 -16.13 2.27 -6.74
N ASP A 90 -15.05 1.49 -6.74
CA ASP A 90 -14.15 1.40 -5.60
C ASP A 90 -13.10 2.50 -5.63
N LEU A 91 -12.64 2.88 -4.45
CA LEU A 91 -11.52 3.79 -4.31
C LEU A 91 -10.27 2.99 -3.96
N VAL A 92 -9.20 3.19 -4.73
CA VAL A 92 -7.89 2.63 -4.42
C VAL A 92 -7.01 3.74 -3.87
N LEU A 93 -6.58 3.59 -2.62
CA LEU A 93 -5.66 4.51 -1.96
C LEU A 93 -4.29 3.86 -1.83
N ILE A 94 -3.27 4.55 -2.29
CA ILE A 94 -1.89 4.12 -2.13
C ILE A 94 -1.22 5.12 -1.22
N ALA A 95 -0.87 4.68 -0.02
CA ALA A 95 -0.36 5.54 1.03
C ALA A 95 1.11 5.26 1.32
N GLY A 96 1.77 6.26 1.86
CA GLY A 96 3.14 6.17 2.34
C GLY A 96 4.13 6.99 1.55
N LYS A 97 4.21 6.80 0.24
CA LYS A 97 5.19 7.51 -0.58
C LYS A 97 4.71 8.86 -1.10
N GLY A 98 3.41 8.99 -1.36
CA GLY A 98 2.90 10.23 -1.94
C GLY A 98 3.61 10.56 -3.25
N ASN A 99 4.30 11.71 -3.27
CA ASN A 99 5.06 12.17 -4.43
C ASN A 99 6.53 11.75 -4.41
N GLU A 100 6.95 10.94 -3.45
CA GLU A 100 8.33 10.46 -3.40
C GLU A 100 8.63 9.59 -4.62
N GLU A 101 9.84 9.78 -5.18
CA GLU A 101 10.27 9.08 -6.39
C GLU A 101 11.36 8.03 -6.12
N PHE A 102 11.66 7.77 -4.85
CA PHE A 102 12.72 6.85 -4.47
C PHE A 102 12.25 5.90 -3.38
N GLN A 103 12.79 4.69 -3.41
CA GLN A 103 12.61 3.70 -2.38
C GLN A 103 13.97 3.45 -1.73
N GLU A 104 14.03 3.53 -0.40
CA GLU A 104 15.25 3.30 0.35
C GLU A 104 15.37 1.83 0.74
N ILE A 105 16.30 1.11 0.12
CA ILE A 105 16.57 -0.30 0.38
C ILE A 105 18.01 -0.43 0.84
N GLY A 106 18.21 -0.79 2.10
CA GLY A 106 19.55 -0.77 2.70
C GLY A 106 20.11 0.65 2.70
N SER A 107 21.32 0.82 2.20
CA SER A 107 21.95 2.14 2.05
C SER A 107 21.71 2.78 0.69
N GLN A 108 20.95 2.13 -0.17
CA GLN A 108 20.73 2.58 -1.54
C GLN A 108 19.35 3.20 -1.72
N LYS A 109 19.27 4.14 -2.65
CA LYS A 109 17.99 4.70 -3.10
C LYS A 109 17.71 4.20 -4.49
N LYS A 110 16.61 3.47 -4.64
CA LYS A 110 16.15 2.97 -5.93
C LYS A 110 15.01 3.86 -6.42
N TYR A 111 15.06 4.24 -7.70
CA TYR A 111 13.99 5.03 -8.28
C TYR A 111 12.69 4.23 -8.26
N PHE A 112 11.64 4.81 -7.71
CA PHE A 112 10.31 4.22 -7.68
C PHE A 112 9.26 5.30 -7.47
N SER A 113 8.33 5.38 -8.39
CA SER A 113 7.22 6.34 -8.30
C SER A 113 5.89 5.60 -8.39
N ASP A 114 5.09 5.70 -7.33
CA ASP A 114 3.74 5.11 -7.32
C ASP A 114 2.91 5.64 -8.49
N ARG A 115 3.03 6.94 -8.76
CA ARG A 115 2.30 7.60 -9.84
C ARG A 115 2.63 7.00 -11.19
N GLU A 116 3.90 6.79 -11.49
CA GLU A 116 4.33 6.21 -12.75
C GLU A 116 3.84 4.78 -12.93
N VAL A 117 3.86 3.99 -11.85
CA VAL A 117 3.36 2.62 -11.87
C VAL A 117 1.88 2.61 -12.23
N ILE A 118 1.09 3.47 -11.59
CA ILE A 118 -0.34 3.58 -11.83
C ILE A 118 -0.61 3.99 -13.28
N GLU A 119 0.04 5.05 -13.74
CA GLU A 119 -0.15 5.57 -15.09
C GLU A 119 0.18 4.54 -16.16
N LYS A 120 1.31 3.84 -15.99
CA LYS A 120 1.74 2.81 -16.93
C LYS A 120 0.77 1.64 -16.96
N PHE A 121 0.35 1.16 -15.80
CA PHE A 121 -0.59 0.04 -15.71
C PHE A 121 -1.94 0.37 -16.36
N LEU A 122 -2.47 1.55 -16.09
CA LEU A 122 -3.74 1.99 -16.68
C LEU A 122 -3.65 2.15 -18.20
N LYS A 123 -2.52 2.65 -18.67
CA LYS A 123 -2.28 2.81 -20.11
C LYS A 123 -2.21 1.47 -20.81
N GLU A 124 -1.50 0.51 -20.26
CA GLU A 124 -1.39 -0.85 -20.83
C GLU A 124 -2.75 -1.55 -20.83
N ARG A 125 -3.52 -1.38 -19.76
CA ARG A 125 -4.85 -1.95 -19.64
C ARG A 125 -5.80 -1.37 -20.69
N LYS A 126 -5.69 -0.09 -20.97
CA LYS A 126 -6.48 0.60 -21.99
C LYS A 126 -6.15 0.10 -23.40
N SER A 127 -4.89 -0.18 -23.67
CA SER A 127 -4.41 -0.68 -24.96
C SER A 127 -4.91 -2.08 -25.30
N LYS A 128 -5.22 -2.88 -24.28
CA LYS A 128 -5.70 -4.26 -24.44
C LYS A 128 -7.20 -4.36 -24.69
N ASN A 129 -7.88 -3.28 -24.49
CA ASN A 129 -9.32 -3.18 -24.74
C ASN A 129 -9.57 -2.49 -26.08
#